data_755850ac4d4bf4e61f29fddb7e83a9b6
#
_entry.id   755850ac4d4bf4e61f29fddb7e83a9b6
#
_cell.length_a   1.000
_cell.length_b   1.000
_cell.length_c   1.000
_cell.angle_alpha   90.00
_cell.angle_beta   90.00
_cell.angle_gamma   90.00
#
_symmetry.space_group_name_H-M   'P 1'
#
loop_
_entity.id
_entity.type
_entity.pdbx_description
1 polymer ?
#
loop_
_entity_poly.entity_id
_entity_poly.type
_entity_poly.pdbx_seq_one_letter_code
_entity_poly.pdbx_strand_id
1 'polypeptide(L)'
;TVPLVIEKIFKSSVFPTIRKPMVKSIMKIPGLASVIYKQIRKKLLHAFGGRIRTIVIGGAAINQEVEDLMKAVKLPYTVGYGMTECGPLLSYEDTRKFVKGSCGKPVHRMSLRIDSDDPRAIVGEIQARGDNVMLGYYKNPEATAAAFTKDGWLRTGDLGLMDKDNNFFIKGRSKNLIIGANGQNIYPEEIEDKLNNQ
;
A
#
# COMPACT_ATOMS: atom_id res chain seq x y z
N THR A 1 -2.12 -10.22 5.37
CA THR A 1 -3.57 -9.95 5.44
C THR A 1 -3.98 -8.95 4.36
N VAL A 2 -5.27 -8.84 4.06
CA VAL A 2 -5.81 -7.84 3.15
C VAL A 2 -6.30 -6.61 3.92
N PRO A 3 -6.30 -5.40 3.31
CA PRO A 3 -6.72 -4.15 3.97
C PRO A 3 -8.08 -4.25 4.63
N LEU A 4 -9.08 -4.80 3.96
CA LEU A 4 -10.46 -4.92 4.44
C LEU A 4 -10.57 -5.55 5.84
N VAL A 5 -9.74 -6.56 6.15
CA VAL A 5 -9.74 -7.20 7.48
C VAL A 5 -9.25 -6.24 8.55
N ILE A 6 -8.16 -5.53 8.27
CA ILE A 6 -7.61 -4.53 9.20
C ILE A 6 -8.59 -3.39 9.40
N GLU A 7 -9.13 -2.84 8.31
CA GLU A 7 -10.11 -1.75 8.34
C GLU A 7 -11.35 -2.12 9.15
N LYS A 8 -11.87 -3.34 8.97
CA LYS A 8 -13.01 -3.83 9.75
C LYS A 8 -12.71 -3.87 11.24
N ILE A 9 -11.51 -4.34 11.63
CA ILE A 9 -11.08 -4.35 13.03
C ILE A 9 -11.00 -2.92 13.58
N PHE A 10 -10.42 -1.98 12.82
CA PHE A 10 -10.31 -0.59 13.25
C PHE A 10 -11.69 0.09 13.33
N LYS A 11 -12.55 -0.10 12.33
CA LYS A 11 -13.91 0.47 12.31
C LYS A 11 -14.77 -0.07 13.44
N SER A 12 -14.67 -1.35 13.79
CA SER A 12 -15.49 -1.96 14.83
C SER A 12 -14.97 -1.75 16.26
N SER A 13 -13.66 -1.73 16.47
CA SER A 13 -13.08 -1.81 17.82
C SER A 13 -12.30 -0.57 18.23
N VAL A 14 -11.69 0.16 17.29
CA VAL A 14 -10.78 1.26 17.60
C VAL A 14 -11.46 2.61 17.43
N PHE A 15 -12.05 2.89 16.26
CA PHE A 15 -12.72 4.16 16.00
C PHE A 15 -13.84 4.50 17.00
N PRO A 16 -14.73 3.56 17.39
CA PRO A 16 -15.74 3.88 18.41
C PRO A 16 -15.15 4.32 19.75
N THR A 17 -13.93 3.86 20.07
CA THR A 17 -13.24 4.25 21.30
C THR A 17 -12.63 5.64 21.20
N ILE A 18 -11.85 5.92 20.12
CA ILE A 18 -11.14 7.19 19.99
C ILE A 18 -12.04 8.35 19.57
N ARG A 19 -13.19 8.07 18.94
CA ARG A 19 -14.17 9.08 18.53
C ARG A 19 -15.07 9.57 19.68
N LYS A 20 -15.04 8.93 20.86
CA LYS A 20 -15.77 9.41 22.07
C LYS A 20 -15.31 10.81 22.44
N PRO A 21 -16.24 11.78 22.72
CA PRO A 21 -15.88 13.17 23.02
C PRO A 21 -14.87 13.30 24.17
N MET A 22 -15.06 12.52 25.25
CA MET A 22 -14.15 12.49 26.38
C MET A 22 -12.74 12.03 25.99
N VAL A 23 -12.63 10.97 25.17
CA VAL A 23 -11.33 10.47 24.72
C VAL A 23 -10.64 11.47 23.80
N LYS A 24 -11.39 12.10 22.88
CA LYS A 24 -10.86 13.19 22.04
C LYS A 24 -10.32 14.36 22.88
N SER A 25 -10.99 14.75 23.96
CA SER A 25 -10.54 15.81 24.84
C SER A 25 -9.25 15.43 25.59
N ILE A 26 -9.19 14.20 26.11
CA ILE A 26 -8.00 13.67 26.78
C ILE A 26 -6.79 13.60 25.80
N MET A 27 -7.03 13.19 24.55
CA MET A 27 -5.97 13.09 23.54
C MET A 27 -5.35 14.45 23.15
N LYS A 28 -6.02 15.57 23.43
CA LYS A 28 -5.47 16.92 23.25
C LYS A 28 -4.43 17.31 24.32
N ILE A 29 -4.40 16.60 25.44
CA ILE A 29 -3.46 16.86 26.54
C ILE A 29 -2.10 16.22 26.20
N PRO A 30 -0.99 16.99 26.20
CA PRO A 30 0.32 16.45 25.92
C PRO A 30 0.66 15.23 26.77
N GLY A 31 1.15 14.15 26.15
CA GLY A 31 1.51 12.90 26.81
C GLY A 31 0.36 11.90 27.00
N LEU A 32 -0.89 12.34 27.21
CA LEU A 32 -2.01 11.41 27.45
C LEU A 32 -2.43 10.65 26.19
N ALA A 33 -2.32 11.25 25.01
CA ALA A 33 -2.54 10.55 23.75
C ALA A 33 -1.66 9.30 23.62
N SER A 34 -0.39 9.39 24.02
CA SER A 34 0.54 8.27 23.96
C SER A 34 0.13 7.09 24.86
N VAL A 35 -0.47 7.37 26.00
CA VAL A 35 -0.99 6.34 26.93
C VAL A 35 -2.18 5.62 26.30
N ILE A 36 -3.11 6.37 25.69
CA ILE A 36 -4.28 5.81 24.99
C ILE A 36 -3.81 4.94 23.82
N TYR A 37 -2.90 5.43 22.98
CA TYR A 37 -2.33 4.68 21.87
C TYR A 37 -1.61 3.39 22.32
N LYS A 38 -0.89 3.43 23.43
CA LYS A 38 -0.24 2.26 24.03
C LYS A 38 -1.26 1.20 24.46
N GLN A 39 -2.38 1.63 25.05
CA GLN A 39 -3.46 0.69 25.43
C GLN A 39 -4.14 0.09 24.18
N ILE A 40 -4.44 0.89 23.18
CA ILE A 40 -5.00 0.41 21.90
C ILE A 40 -4.06 -0.61 21.25
N ARG A 41 -2.77 -0.27 21.16
CA ARG A 41 -1.75 -1.19 20.65
C ARG A 41 -1.75 -2.53 21.39
N LYS A 42 -1.76 -2.50 22.74
CA LYS A 42 -1.77 -3.72 23.56
C LYS A 42 -2.99 -4.59 23.25
N LYS A 43 -4.18 -3.98 23.16
CA LYS A 43 -5.42 -4.69 22.80
C LYS A 43 -5.35 -5.30 21.41
N LEU A 44 -4.91 -4.53 20.40
CA LEU A 44 -4.77 -5.03 19.03
C LEU A 44 -3.77 -6.19 18.95
N LEU A 45 -2.59 -6.04 19.52
CA LEU A 45 -1.59 -7.12 19.53
C LEU A 45 -2.12 -8.38 20.23
N HIS A 46 -2.88 -8.22 21.32
CA HIS A 46 -3.51 -9.34 22.02
C HIS A 46 -4.57 -10.03 21.17
N ALA A 47 -5.40 -9.26 20.44
CA ALA A 47 -6.40 -9.80 19.51
C ALA A 47 -5.76 -10.61 18.36
N PHE A 48 -4.52 -10.30 17.99
CA PHE A 48 -3.71 -11.06 17.04
C PHE A 48 -2.88 -12.17 17.71
N GLY A 49 -3.22 -12.59 18.93
CA GLY A 49 -2.54 -13.67 19.65
C GLY A 49 -1.32 -13.27 20.48
N GLY A 50 -1.02 -11.97 20.60
CA GLY A 50 0.01 -11.42 21.50
C GLY A 50 1.47 -11.62 21.07
N ARG A 51 1.74 -12.42 20.04
CA ARG A 51 3.11 -12.79 19.59
C ARG A 51 3.45 -12.28 18.20
N ILE A 52 2.57 -11.50 17.58
CA ILE A 52 2.80 -10.99 16.22
C ILE A 52 3.98 -10.02 16.21
N ARG A 53 4.89 -10.21 15.26
CA ARG A 53 6.06 -9.35 15.05
C ARG A 53 5.91 -8.41 13.88
N THR A 54 5.18 -8.84 12.87
CA THR A 54 4.94 -8.07 11.64
C THR A 54 3.58 -8.41 11.07
N ILE A 55 2.85 -7.39 10.63
CA ILE A 55 1.61 -7.51 9.86
C ILE A 55 1.94 -7.04 8.45
N VAL A 56 1.95 -7.94 7.48
CA VAL A 56 2.08 -7.59 6.07
C VAL A 56 0.69 -7.42 5.48
N ILE A 57 0.42 -6.27 4.92
CA ILE A 57 -0.85 -5.90 4.28
C ILE A 57 -0.60 -5.80 2.78
N GLY A 58 -1.44 -6.41 1.98
CA GLY A 58 -1.28 -6.39 0.53
C GLY A 58 -2.55 -6.81 -0.20
N GLY A 59 -2.52 -6.69 -1.52
CA GLY A 59 -3.63 -7.06 -2.41
C GLY A 59 -4.60 -5.92 -2.73
N ALA A 60 -4.55 -4.80 -2.02
CA ALA A 60 -5.29 -3.57 -2.32
C ALA A 60 -4.65 -2.39 -1.56
N ALA A 61 -5.04 -1.17 -1.92
CA ALA A 61 -4.70 0.02 -1.14
C ALA A 61 -5.33 -0.06 0.26
N ILE A 62 -4.62 0.46 1.26
CA ILE A 62 -5.16 0.59 2.64
C ILE A 62 -5.74 1.99 2.81
N ASN A 63 -6.87 2.05 3.52
CA ASN A 63 -7.51 3.30 3.88
C ASN A 63 -6.54 4.20 4.69
N GLN A 64 -6.40 5.46 4.30
CA GLN A 64 -5.41 6.37 4.84
C GLN A 64 -5.64 6.69 6.33
N GLU A 65 -6.91 6.86 6.78
CA GLU A 65 -7.23 7.08 8.21
C GLU A 65 -6.80 5.89 9.06
N VAL A 66 -7.00 4.67 8.55
CA VAL A 66 -6.59 3.43 9.23
C VAL A 66 -5.06 3.36 9.29
N GLU A 67 -4.37 3.65 8.19
CA GLU A 67 -2.91 3.64 8.16
C GLU A 67 -2.31 4.69 9.11
N ASP A 68 -2.88 5.91 9.15
CA ASP A 68 -2.50 6.96 10.09
C ASP A 68 -2.59 6.48 11.54
N LEU A 69 -3.68 5.84 11.87
CA LEU A 69 -3.89 5.33 13.22
C LEU A 69 -2.97 4.15 13.54
N MET A 70 -2.72 3.25 12.59
CA MET A 70 -1.75 2.16 12.75
C MET A 70 -0.36 2.71 13.07
N LYS A 71 0.05 3.77 12.39
CA LYS A 71 1.31 4.47 12.65
C LYS A 71 1.31 5.15 14.01
N ALA A 72 0.24 5.86 14.38
CA ALA A 72 0.10 6.54 15.67
C ALA A 72 0.18 5.57 16.86
N VAL A 73 -0.47 4.41 16.77
CA VAL A 73 -0.40 3.34 17.79
C VAL A 73 0.89 2.52 17.71
N LYS A 74 1.76 2.80 16.75
CA LYS A 74 3.02 2.09 16.50
C LYS A 74 2.79 0.58 16.30
N LEU A 75 1.75 0.21 15.55
CA LEU A 75 1.54 -1.19 15.18
C LEU A 75 2.67 -1.66 14.25
N PRO A 76 3.21 -2.89 14.42
CA PRO A 76 4.27 -3.40 13.56
C PRO A 76 3.69 -3.86 12.22
N TYR A 77 3.49 -2.95 11.27
CA TYR A 77 2.93 -3.25 9.95
C TYR A 77 3.86 -2.78 8.82
N THR A 78 3.65 -3.36 7.68
CA THR A 78 4.20 -2.94 6.40
C THR A 78 3.20 -3.23 5.29
N VAL A 79 3.29 -2.50 4.20
CA VAL A 79 2.51 -2.77 2.99
C VAL A 79 3.41 -3.44 1.97
N GLY A 80 2.95 -4.56 1.44
CA GLY A 80 3.60 -5.26 0.33
C GLY A 80 2.80 -5.11 -0.95
N TYR A 81 3.49 -5.00 -2.06
CA TYR A 81 2.93 -4.93 -3.39
C TYR A 81 3.33 -6.14 -4.21
N GLY A 82 2.40 -6.61 -5.02
CA GLY A 82 2.64 -7.70 -5.92
C GLY A 82 1.41 -8.11 -6.73
N MET A 83 1.61 -9.09 -7.60
CA MET A 83 0.60 -9.60 -8.50
C MET A 83 0.85 -11.09 -8.76
N THR A 84 -0.18 -11.80 -9.21
CA THR A 84 -0.12 -13.25 -9.47
C THR A 84 1.00 -13.61 -10.45
N GLU A 85 1.21 -12.79 -11.45
CA GLU A 85 2.24 -12.93 -12.48
C GLU A 85 3.67 -12.84 -11.95
N CYS A 86 3.83 -12.50 -10.66
CA CYS A 86 5.14 -12.32 -10.00
C CYS A 86 5.29 -13.17 -8.73
N GLY A 87 4.50 -14.19 -8.54
CA GLY A 87 4.62 -15.27 -7.57
C GLY A 87 4.62 -14.99 -6.07
N PRO A 88 3.85 -14.08 -5.45
CA PRO A 88 3.21 -12.87 -5.95
C PRO A 88 3.96 -11.57 -5.64
N LEU A 89 5.01 -11.58 -4.79
CA LEU A 89 5.55 -10.38 -4.13
C LEU A 89 6.60 -9.66 -5.00
N LEU A 90 6.38 -8.38 -5.23
CA LEU A 90 7.28 -7.48 -5.97
C LEU A 90 8.08 -6.57 -5.04
N SER A 91 7.42 -5.99 -4.05
CA SER A 91 8.06 -5.08 -3.10
C SER A 91 7.49 -5.18 -1.70
N TYR A 92 8.34 -4.90 -0.71
CA TYR A 92 7.97 -4.64 0.67
C TYR A 92 9.17 -4.03 1.41
N GLU A 93 8.98 -3.58 2.66
CA GLU A 93 10.07 -3.14 3.52
C GLU A 93 9.86 -3.63 4.96
N ASP A 94 10.95 -3.75 5.74
CA ASP A 94 10.87 -4.04 7.18
C ASP A 94 10.06 -2.96 7.91
N THR A 95 9.22 -3.36 8.85
CA THR A 95 8.32 -2.45 9.60
C THR A 95 9.02 -1.26 10.25
N ARG A 96 10.31 -1.39 10.57
CA ARG A 96 11.12 -0.33 11.18
C ARG A 96 11.61 0.71 10.18
N LYS A 97 11.69 0.34 8.90
CA LYS A 97 12.15 1.18 7.79
C LYS A 97 11.02 1.59 6.86
N PHE A 98 9.84 1.02 7.06
CA PHE A 98 8.67 1.24 6.21
C PHE A 98 8.26 2.71 6.17
N VAL A 99 8.11 3.23 4.98
CA VAL A 99 7.63 4.58 4.70
C VAL A 99 6.12 4.51 4.45
N LYS A 100 5.35 5.23 5.29
CA LYS A 100 3.89 5.30 5.17
C LYS A 100 3.45 5.72 3.77
N GLY A 101 2.41 5.07 3.26
CA GLY A 101 1.85 5.30 1.92
C GLY A 101 2.65 4.64 0.80
N SER A 102 3.85 4.08 1.09
CA SER A 102 4.60 3.31 0.12
C SER A 102 4.20 1.83 0.14
N CYS A 103 4.65 1.09 -0.84
CA CYS A 103 4.65 -0.37 -0.82
C CYS A 103 6.08 -0.94 -0.68
N GLY A 104 6.99 -0.13 -0.12
CA GLY A 104 8.38 -0.53 0.15
C GLY A 104 9.27 -0.54 -1.09
N LYS A 105 10.31 -1.35 -1.01
CA LYS A 105 11.37 -1.48 -2.02
C LYS A 105 11.27 -2.82 -2.73
N PRO A 106 11.87 -2.96 -3.94
CA PRO A 106 11.93 -4.25 -4.62
C PRO A 106 12.49 -5.34 -3.70
N VAL A 107 11.85 -6.52 -3.71
CA VAL A 107 12.37 -7.67 -2.96
C VAL A 107 13.66 -8.20 -3.59
N HIS A 108 14.41 -8.98 -2.82
CA HIS A 108 15.65 -9.59 -3.30
C HIS A 108 15.44 -10.31 -4.64
N ARG A 109 16.37 -10.13 -5.59
CA ARG A 109 16.36 -10.68 -6.97
C ARG A 109 15.25 -10.13 -7.87
N MET A 110 14.57 -9.06 -7.45
CA MET A 110 13.61 -8.32 -8.27
C MET A 110 14.13 -6.91 -8.54
N SER A 111 13.80 -6.41 -9.72
CA SER A 111 13.98 -5.03 -10.12
C SER A 111 12.63 -4.43 -10.49
N LEU A 112 12.38 -3.22 -10.04
CA LEU A 112 11.22 -2.43 -10.44
C LEU A 112 11.70 -1.11 -11.05
N ARG A 113 11.00 -0.64 -12.06
CA ARG A 113 11.18 0.70 -12.62
C ARG A 113 9.83 1.37 -12.85
N ILE A 114 9.84 2.68 -12.93
CA ILE A 114 8.70 3.48 -13.39
C ILE A 114 8.99 3.89 -14.83
N ASP A 115 8.08 3.60 -15.74
CA ASP A 115 8.14 4.02 -17.14
C ASP A 115 7.73 5.50 -17.25
N SER A 116 8.69 6.38 -17.00
CA SER A 116 8.50 7.83 -16.92
C SER A 116 9.84 8.54 -17.12
N ASP A 117 9.80 9.75 -17.69
CA ASP A 117 10.98 10.61 -17.87
C ASP A 117 11.55 11.08 -16.51
N ASP A 118 10.71 11.28 -15.51
CA ASP A 118 11.11 11.53 -14.14
C ASP A 118 10.27 10.67 -13.16
N PRO A 119 10.77 9.49 -12.79
CA PRO A 119 10.07 8.56 -11.90
C PRO A 119 9.72 9.11 -10.52
N ARG A 120 10.31 10.25 -10.12
CA ARG A 120 10.08 10.88 -8.81
C ARG A 120 9.00 11.95 -8.86
N ALA A 121 8.77 12.55 -10.01
CA ALA A 121 7.83 13.66 -10.20
C ALA A 121 6.66 13.28 -11.10
N ILE A 122 6.86 12.41 -12.10
CA ILE A 122 5.87 12.09 -13.13
C ILE A 122 5.44 10.63 -12.94
N VAL A 123 4.13 10.44 -12.74
CA VAL A 123 3.54 9.10 -12.62
C VAL A 123 3.70 8.32 -13.92
N GLY A 124 4.22 7.10 -13.82
CA GLY A 124 4.37 6.18 -14.94
C GLY A 124 3.97 4.76 -14.56
N GLU A 125 3.97 3.86 -15.54
CA GLU A 125 3.68 2.45 -15.31
C GLU A 125 4.82 1.79 -14.52
N ILE A 126 4.47 1.06 -13.46
CA ILE A 126 5.41 0.21 -12.74
C ILE A 126 5.71 -1.01 -13.60
N GLN A 127 6.98 -1.26 -13.86
CA GLN A 127 7.43 -2.42 -14.62
C GLN A 127 8.36 -3.28 -13.76
N ALA A 128 8.25 -4.60 -13.90
CA ALA A 128 8.94 -5.57 -13.06
C ALA A 128 9.84 -6.49 -13.89
N ARG A 129 10.99 -6.85 -13.32
CA ARG A 129 11.90 -7.86 -13.88
C ARG A 129 12.59 -8.62 -12.76
N GLY A 130 12.69 -9.93 -12.89
CA GLY A 130 13.38 -10.76 -11.90
C GLY A 130 12.93 -12.20 -11.92
N ASP A 131 13.43 -12.98 -10.97
CA ASP A 131 13.30 -14.43 -10.98
C ASP A 131 11.90 -14.96 -10.68
N ASN A 132 11.04 -14.16 -10.06
CA ASN A 132 9.68 -14.54 -9.75
C ASN A 132 8.64 -14.07 -10.80
N VAL A 133 9.09 -13.44 -11.88
CA VAL A 133 8.22 -13.04 -12.98
C VAL A 133 7.82 -14.29 -13.77
N MET A 134 6.54 -14.40 -14.12
CA MET A 134 5.99 -15.49 -14.90
C MET A 134 6.73 -15.67 -16.24
N LEU A 135 6.75 -16.89 -16.75
CA LEU A 135 7.22 -17.18 -18.10
C LEU A 135 6.23 -16.73 -19.19
N GLY A 136 4.97 -16.63 -18.84
CA GLY A 136 3.88 -16.22 -19.74
C GLY A 136 2.54 -16.82 -19.34
N TYR A 137 1.51 -16.46 -20.09
CA TYR A 137 0.16 -17.01 -19.93
C TYR A 137 0.03 -18.34 -20.69
N TYR A 138 -0.48 -19.35 -19.99
CA TYR A 138 -0.62 -20.69 -20.57
C TYR A 138 -1.48 -20.68 -21.84
N LYS A 139 -0.94 -21.26 -22.93
CA LYS A 139 -1.57 -21.31 -24.25
C LYS A 139 -2.07 -19.97 -24.80
N ASN A 140 -1.48 -18.85 -24.34
CA ASN A 140 -1.85 -17.52 -24.81
C ASN A 140 -0.60 -16.68 -25.14
N PRO A 141 0.05 -16.94 -26.27
CA PRO A 141 1.27 -16.23 -26.66
C PRO A 141 1.02 -14.75 -26.97
N GLU A 142 -0.15 -14.40 -27.46
CA GLU A 142 -0.52 -13.01 -27.76
C GLU A 142 -0.59 -12.17 -26.47
N ALA A 143 -1.34 -12.65 -25.46
CA ALA A 143 -1.40 -11.98 -24.15
C ALA A 143 -0.02 -11.96 -23.47
N THR A 144 0.78 -13.01 -23.65
CA THR A 144 2.16 -13.03 -23.13
C THR A 144 3.00 -11.94 -23.78
N ALA A 145 2.99 -11.83 -25.10
CA ALA A 145 3.73 -10.79 -25.82
C ALA A 145 3.30 -9.37 -25.41
N ALA A 146 1.98 -9.16 -25.21
CA ALA A 146 1.44 -7.87 -24.78
C ALA A 146 1.83 -7.51 -23.33
N ALA A 147 2.05 -8.52 -22.47
CA ALA A 147 2.42 -8.30 -21.07
C ALA A 147 3.87 -7.85 -20.88
N PHE A 148 4.74 -8.03 -21.88
CA PHE A 148 6.14 -7.64 -21.76
C PHE A 148 6.51 -6.49 -22.68
N THR A 149 7.47 -5.68 -22.21
CA THR A 149 8.13 -4.67 -23.05
C THR A 149 9.14 -5.35 -23.99
N LYS A 150 9.60 -4.63 -25.01
CA LYS A 150 10.60 -5.14 -25.96
C LYS A 150 11.94 -5.50 -25.29
N ASP A 151 12.26 -4.84 -24.18
CA ASP A 151 13.48 -5.07 -23.39
C ASP A 151 13.24 -6.04 -22.20
N GLY A 152 12.09 -6.76 -22.18
CA GLY A 152 11.83 -7.90 -21.31
C GLY A 152 11.35 -7.54 -19.90
N TRP A 153 10.77 -6.37 -19.69
CA TRP A 153 10.10 -6.03 -18.43
C TRP A 153 8.62 -6.39 -18.49
N LEU A 154 8.11 -6.97 -17.42
CA LEU A 154 6.67 -7.21 -17.26
C LEU A 154 5.97 -5.85 -16.99
N ARG A 155 4.94 -5.55 -17.78
CA ARG A 155 4.01 -4.46 -17.55
C ARG A 155 3.02 -4.85 -16.47
N THR A 156 3.03 -4.15 -15.34
CA THR A 156 2.12 -4.49 -14.24
C THR A 156 0.71 -3.96 -14.45
N GLY A 157 0.56 -2.93 -15.27
CA GLY A 157 -0.67 -2.17 -15.41
C GLY A 157 -0.97 -1.26 -14.21
N ASP A 158 -0.09 -1.22 -13.21
CA ASP A 158 -0.19 -0.31 -12.07
C ASP A 158 0.64 0.94 -12.32
N LEU A 159 0.10 2.10 -11.93
CA LEU A 159 0.75 3.39 -12.07
C LEU A 159 1.32 3.83 -10.72
N GLY A 160 2.48 4.48 -10.74
CA GLY A 160 3.11 4.91 -9.50
C GLY A 160 4.26 5.89 -9.67
N LEU A 161 4.85 6.21 -8.53
CA LEU A 161 6.04 7.03 -8.36
C LEU A 161 7.03 6.28 -7.46
N MET A 162 8.27 6.74 -7.43
CA MET A 162 9.23 6.32 -6.42
C MET A 162 9.88 7.53 -5.76
N ASP A 163 10.32 7.38 -4.51
CA ASP A 163 11.11 8.42 -3.85
C ASP A 163 12.63 8.25 -4.10
N LYS A 164 13.42 9.15 -3.52
CA LYS A 164 14.90 9.13 -3.62
C LYS A 164 15.53 7.87 -3.00
N ASP A 165 14.82 7.20 -2.10
CA ASP A 165 15.27 6.02 -1.39
C ASP A 165 14.75 4.72 -2.02
N ASN A 166 14.14 4.83 -3.23
CA ASN A 166 13.53 3.74 -4.00
C ASN A 166 12.34 3.06 -3.29
N ASN A 167 11.59 3.79 -2.48
CA ASN A 167 10.27 3.33 -2.06
C ASN A 167 9.27 3.62 -3.17
N PHE A 168 8.42 2.64 -3.50
CA PHE A 168 7.39 2.75 -4.54
C PHE A 168 6.06 3.17 -3.94
N PHE A 169 5.34 4.06 -4.63
CA PHE A 169 4.03 4.58 -4.25
C PHE A 169 3.06 4.32 -5.38
N ILE A 170 2.07 3.45 -5.16
CA ILE A 170 1.04 3.14 -6.14
C ILE A 170 0.02 4.28 -6.17
N LYS A 171 -0.37 4.71 -7.38
CA LYS A 171 -1.34 5.78 -7.62
C LYS A 171 -2.68 5.27 -8.14
N GLY A 172 -2.67 4.17 -8.87
CA GLY A 172 -3.87 3.57 -9.43
C GLY A 172 -3.54 2.57 -10.53
N ARG A 173 -4.56 2.19 -11.28
CA ARG A 173 -4.45 1.29 -12.42
C ARG A 173 -4.51 2.04 -13.75
N SER A 174 -3.66 1.67 -14.72
CA SER A 174 -3.65 2.30 -16.05
C SER A 174 -5.00 2.14 -16.77
N LYS A 175 -5.69 1.01 -16.58
CA LYS A 175 -7.01 0.74 -17.15
C LYS A 175 -8.13 1.57 -16.55
N ASN A 176 -7.95 2.07 -15.33
CA ASN A 176 -8.94 2.87 -14.60
C ASN A 176 -8.70 4.38 -14.76
N LEU A 177 -7.56 4.76 -15.35
CA LEU A 177 -7.19 6.16 -15.51
C LEU A 177 -8.25 6.91 -16.31
N ILE A 178 -8.76 8.00 -15.74
CA ILE A 178 -9.69 8.90 -16.42
C ILE A 178 -8.91 10.13 -16.86
N ILE A 179 -9.03 10.49 -18.12
CA ILE A 179 -8.47 11.74 -18.64
C ILE A 179 -9.55 12.82 -18.57
N GLY A 180 -9.34 13.82 -17.74
CA GLY A 180 -10.24 14.96 -17.63
C GLY A 180 -10.28 15.78 -18.91
N ALA A 181 -11.31 16.60 -19.09
CA ALA A 181 -11.50 17.45 -20.27
C ALA A 181 -10.33 18.43 -20.52
N ASN A 182 -9.58 18.76 -19.48
CA ASN A 182 -8.38 19.60 -19.52
C ASN A 182 -7.07 18.80 -19.73
N GLY A 183 -7.16 17.49 -20.03
CA GLY A 183 -6.00 16.62 -20.19
C GLY A 183 -5.36 16.14 -18.87
N GLN A 184 -5.96 16.46 -17.72
CA GLN A 184 -5.44 16.05 -16.42
C GLN A 184 -5.77 14.58 -16.12
N ASN A 185 -4.79 13.85 -15.64
CA ASN A 185 -4.98 12.48 -15.17
C ASN A 185 -5.74 12.46 -13.85
N ILE A 186 -6.84 11.71 -13.80
CA ILE A 186 -7.67 11.49 -12.62
C ILE A 186 -7.55 10.01 -12.26
N TYR A 187 -7.15 9.74 -11.03
CA TYR A 187 -7.03 8.39 -10.47
C TYR A 187 -8.28 8.11 -9.63
N PRO A 188 -9.21 7.25 -10.09
CA PRO A 188 -10.46 6.96 -9.35
C PRO A 188 -10.20 6.47 -7.94
N GLU A 189 -9.13 5.71 -7.74
CA GLU A 189 -8.74 5.16 -6.45
C GLU A 189 -8.46 6.26 -5.40
N GLU A 190 -7.89 7.39 -5.81
CA GLU A 190 -7.67 8.54 -4.91
C GLU A 190 -8.99 9.23 -4.51
N ILE A 191 -9.98 9.23 -5.41
CA ILE A 191 -11.32 9.79 -5.15
C ILE A 191 -12.09 8.85 -4.22
N GLU A 192 -12.08 7.56 -4.50
CA GLU A 192 -12.73 6.52 -3.69
C GLU A 192 -12.18 6.52 -2.26
N ASP A 193 -10.88 6.65 -2.09
CA ASP A 193 -10.26 6.74 -0.75
C ASP A 193 -10.75 7.98 0.01
N LYS A 194 -10.86 9.13 -0.64
CA LYS A 194 -11.40 10.36 -0.02
C LYS A 194 -12.88 10.22 0.36
N LEU A 195 -13.69 9.58 -0.48
CA LEU A 195 -15.12 9.36 -0.21
C LEU A 195 -15.35 8.37 0.93
N ASN A 196 -14.53 7.32 1.00
CA ASN A 196 -14.59 6.32 2.07
C ASN A 196 -14.11 6.83 3.44
N ASN A 197 -13.48 8.01 3.48
CA ASN A 197 -12.98 8.67 4.70
C ASN A 197 -13.94 9.75 5.23
N GLN A 198 -15.09 9.96 4.60
CA GLN A 198 -16.16 10.83 5.11
C GLN A 198 -17.10 10.03 6.01
#